data_f86f3151fa2de2cbbe2aa85f4b1fb1ae
#
_entry.id   f86f3151fa2de2cbbe2aa85f4b1fb1ae
#
_cell.length_a   1.000
_cell.length_b   1.000
_cell.length_c   1.000
_cell.angle_alpha   90.00
_cell.angle_beta   90.00
_cell.angle_gamma   90.00
#
_symmetry.space_group_name_H-M   'P 1'
#
loop_
_entity.id
_entity.type
_entity.pdbx_description
1 polymer ?
#
loop_
_entity_poly.entity_id
_entity_poly.type
_entity_poly.pdbx_seq_one_letter_code
_entity_poly.pdbx_strand_id
1 'polypeptide(L)'
;MKMMRNVLVLAAMIGLCLFGASCARRNEQPTSANVTNEQYSWGTYRADFDSTMFLLDKAVRNACARARLVKREQTFSGNLSFYKYQDVDGIEVKVTIVELKEGGVRMKIRIGSMGDKESSQKLLLAIDDELRLLVTTPAAM
;
A
#
# COMPACT_ATOMS: atom_id res chain seq x y z
N MET A 1 -22.31 -7.23 -63.86
CA MET A 1 -22.84 -6.48 -62.73
C MET A 1 -22.98 -7.27 -61.42
N LYS A 2 -22.59 -8.54 -61.38
CA LYS A 2 -22.62 -9.31 -60.11
C LYS A 2 -21.33 -9.23 -59.26
N MET A 3 -20.23 -8.68 -59.78
CA MET A 3 -18.93 -8.58 -59.12
C MET A 3 -18.78 -7.35 -58.16
N MET A 4 -19.59 -6.30 -58.36
CA MET A 4 -19.47 -5.10 -57.52
C MET A 4 -20.24 -5.18 -56.18
N ARG A 5 -21.12 -6.17 -56.02
CA ARG A 5 -21.92 -6.33 -54.83
C ARG A 5 -21.19 -7.06 -53.68
N ASN A 6 -20.16 -7.85 -54.05
CA ASN A 6 -19.39 -8.62 -53.06
C ASN A 6 -18.23 -7.84 -52.44
N VAL A 7 -17.80 -6.76 -53.08
CA VAL A 7 -16.68 -5.92 -52.56
C VAL A 7 -17.21 -4.99 -51.45
N LEU A 8 -18.48 -4.59 -51.51
CA LEU A 8 -19.05 -3.68 -50.51
C LEU A 8 -19.42 -4.37 -49.20
N VAL A 9 -19.61 -5.69 -49.22
CA VAL A 9 -19.91 -6.47 -48.01
C VAL A 9 -18.62 -6.81 -47.23
N LEU A 10 -17.49 -6.92 -47.92
CA LEU A 10 -16.21 -7.22 -47.26
C LEU A 10 -15.64 -6.01 -46.53
N ALA A 11 -15.94 -4.78 -46.96
CA ALA A 11 -15.48 -3.55 -46.32
C ALA A 11 -16.21 -3.24 -45.02
N ALA A 12 -17.43 -3.79 -44.84
CA ALA A 12 -18.21 -3.55 -43.61
C ALA A 12 -17.84 -4.45 -42.43
N MET A 13 -17.10 -5.55 -42.68
CA MET A 13 -16.70 -6.50 -41.64
C MET A 13 -15.37 -6.15 -40.98
N ILE A 14 -14.57 -5.25 -41.55
CA ILE A 14 -13.25 -4.87 -41.01
C ILE A 14 -13.36 -3.71 -40.05
N GLY A 15 -14.47 -2.97 -40.04
CA GLY A 15 -14.68 -1.80 -39.19
C GLY A 15 -15.10 -2.09 -37.73
N LEU A 16 -15.43 -3.32 -37.38
CA LEU A 16 -16.04 -3.64 -36.09
C LEU A 16 -15.06 -4.21 -35.03
N CYS A 17 -13.79 -4.38 -35.36
CA CYS A 17 -12.81 -4.96 -34.45
C CYS A 17 -11.90 -3.94 -33.76
N LEU A 18 -12.10 -2.62 -33.94
CA LEU A 18 -11.22 -1.59 -33.39
C LEU A 18 -11.75 -0.87 -32.14
N PHE A 19 -12.93 -1.24 -31.64
CA PHE A 19 -13.47 -0.64 -30.41
C PHE A 19 -13.44 -1.58 -29.19
N GLY A 20 -12.68 -2.65 -29.24
CA GLY A 20 -12.53 -3.61 -28.13
C GLY A 20 -11.29 -3.44 -27.25
N ALA A 21 -10.49 -2.40 -27.45
CA ALA A 21 -9.45 -2.05 -26.49
C ALA A 21 -10.04 -1.15 -25.40
N SER A 22 -10.99 -1.68 -24.65
CA SER A 22 -11.27 -1.20 -23.32
C SER A 22 -9.95 -1.30 -22.55
N CYS A 23 -9.24 -0.17 -22.43
CA CYS A 23 -8.21 -0.01 -21.43
C CYS A 23 -8.88 -0.25 -20.07
N ALA A 24 -8.96 -1.48 -19.65
CA ALA A 24 -8.92 -1.81 -18.25
C ALA A 24 -7.55 -1.31 -17.77
N ARG A 25 -7.45 -0.02 -17.44
CA ARG A 25 -6.44 0.43 -16.51
C ARG A 25 -6.72 -0.36 -15.25
N ARG A 26 -6.13 -1.55 -15.14
CA ARG A 26 -5.74 -2.05 -13.85
C ARG A 26 -4.97 -0.89 -13.25
N ASN A 27 -5.54 -0.26 -12.26
CA ASN A 27 -4.76 0.40 -11.25
C ASN A 27 -3.87 -0.72 -10.68
N GLU A 28 -2.73 -0.94 -11.30
CA GLU A 28 -1.65 -1.67 -10.69
C GLU A 28 -1.21 -0.76 -9.55
N GLN A 29 -1.89 -0.94 -8.42
CA GLN A 29 -1.40 -0.43 -7.17
C GLN A 29 -0.01 -1.03 -7.03
N PRO A 30 1.02 -0.21 -6.78
CA PRO A 30 2.36 -0.73 -6.58
C PRO A 30 2.27 -1.77 -5.46
N THR A 31 2.42 -3.03 -5.83
CA THR A 31 2.35 -4.14 -4.88
C THR A 31 3.62 -4.09 -4.05
N SER A 32 3.49 -3.87 -2.78
CA SER A 32 4.59 -3.94 -1.83
C SER A 32 5.18 -5.36 -1.82
N ALA A 33 6.51 -5.48 -1.90
CA ALA A 33 7.17 -6.78 -2.03
C ALA A 33 7.10 -7.63 -0.75
N ASN A 34 6.93 -6.98 0.41
CA ASN A 34 6.90 -7.65 1.71
C ASN A 34 5.48 -7.78 2.28
N VAL A 35 4.48 -7.26 1.58
CA VAL A 35 3.08 -7.28 2.02
C VAL A 35 2.38 -8.49 1.43
N THR A 36 1.74 -9.27 2.27
CA THR A 36 1.04 -10.49 1.88
C THR A 36 -0.48 -10.34 1.83
N ASN A 37 -1.02 -9.39 2.54
CA ASN A 37 -2.47 -9.19 2.64
C ASN A 37 -2.79 -7.72 2.93
N GLU A 38 -3.41 -7.03 1.98
CA GLU A 38 -3.80 -5.63 2.12
C GLU A 38 -5.32 -5.48 2.14
N GLN A 39 -5.81 -4.69 3.08
CA GLN A 39 -7.23 -4.39 3.20
C GLN A 39 -7.46 -2.98 3.74
N TYR A 40 -8.38 -2.25 3.14
CA TYR A 40 -8.90 -0.99 3.70
C TYR A 40 -10.34 -1.17 4.15
N SER A 41 -10.61 -0.88 5.40
CA SER A 41 -11.93 -1.04 6.00
C SER A 41 -12.13 -0.07 7.15
N TRP A 42 -13.30 0.57 7.21
CA TRP A 42 -13.68 1.48 8.31
C TRP A 42 -12.63 2.56 8.62
N GLY A 43 -12.06 3.17 7.57
CA GLY A 43 -11.05 4.22 7.73
C GLY A 43 -9.66 3.73 8.17
N THR A 44 -9.44 2.42 8.22
CA THR A 44 -8.17 1.81 8.63
C THR A 44 -7.59 0.97 7.50
N TYR A 45 -6.35 1.24 7.14
CA TYR A 45 -5.57 0.42 6.24
C TYR A 45 -4.86 -0.68 7.04
N ARG A 46 -5.01 -1.91 6.60
CA ARG A 46 -4.39 -3.09 7.24
C ARG A 46 -3.49 -3.79 6.23
N ALA A 47 -2.31 -4.18 6.67
CA ALA A 47 -1.39 -4.95 5.86
C ALA A 47 -0.62 -5.96 6.74
N ASP A 48 -0.43 -7.16 6.21
CA ASP A 48 0.37 -8.19 6.85
C ASP A 48 1.75 -8.25 6.16
N PHE A 49 2.81 -8.34 6.95
CA PHE A 49 4.20 -8.36 6.49
C PHE A 49 4.87 -9.67 6.87
N ASP A 50 5.62 -10.23 5.93
CA ASP A 50 6.56 -11.32 6.23
C ASP A 50 7.87 -10.71 6.76
N SER A 51 7.84 -10.33 8.04
CA SER A 51 8.94 -9.65 8.72
C SER A 51 8.87 -9.87 10.22
N THR A 52 9.89 -9.42 10.93
CA THR A 52 9.88 -9.37 12.40
C THR A 52 9.30 -8.04 12.88
N MET A 53 8.73 -8.06 14.10
CA MET A 53 8.22 -6.84 14.73
C MET A 53 9.32 -5.79 14.90
N PHE A 54 10.55 -6.20 15.24
CA PHE A 54 11.68 -5.30 15.41
C PHE A 54 12.03 -4.54 14.12
N LEU A 55 12.09 -5.22 12.97
CA LEU A 55 12.42 -4.61 11.69
C LEU A 55 11.29 -3.68 11.22
N LEU A 56 10.04 -4.12 11.35
CA LEU A 56 8.90 -3.31 10.97
C LEU A 56 8.76 -2.07 11.86
N ASP A 57 8.98 -2.21 13.16
CA ASP A 57 8.99 -1.09 14.10
C ASP A 57 10.04 -0.03 13.72
N LYS A 58 11.24 -0.47 13.36
CA LYS A 58 12.32 0.41 12.90
C LYS A 58 11.94 1.08 11.57
N ALA A 59 11.36 0.35 10.62
CA ALA A 59 10.89 0.88 9.34
C ALA A 59 9.80 1.94 9.52
N VAL A 60 8.82 1.70 10.41
CA VAL A 60 7.77 2.68 10.75
C VAL A 60 8.37 3.97 11.30
N ARG A 61 9.27 3.87 12.25
CA ARG A 61 9.92 5.07 12.83
C ARG A 61 10.70 5.87 11.79
N ASN A 62 11.44 5.20 10.93
CA ASN A 62 12.19 5.85 9.86
C ASN A 62 11.28 6.52 8.82
N ALA A 63 10.27 5.81 8.35
CA ALA A 63 9.32 6.34 7.37
C ALA A 63 8.54 7.54 7.91
N CYS A 64 8.05 7.45 9.15
CA CYS A 64 7.35 8.57 9.79
C CYS A 64 8.26 9.79 10.00
N ALA A 65 9.53 9.59 10.35
CA ALA A 65 10.50 10.68 10.46
C ALA A 65 10.78 11.35 9.10
N ARG A 66 10.92 10.57 8.04
CA ARG A 66 11.08 11.10 6.66
C ARG A 66 9.84 11.84 6.18
N ALA A 67 8.66 11.38 6.56
CA ALA A 67 7.38 12.05 6.28
C ALA A 67 7.15 13.30 7.17
N ARG A 68 8.11 13.67 8.01
CA ARG A 68 8.04 14.80 8.96
C ARG A 68 6.87 14.71 9.94
N LEU A 69 6.50 13.49 10.30
CA LEU A 69 5.49 13.26 11.33
C LEU A 69 6.13 13.39 12.71
N VAL A 70 5.48 14.11 13.59
CA VAL A 70 5.91 14.29 14.97
C VAL A 70 5.29 13.21 15.85
N LYS A 71 6.11 12.41 16.50
CA LYS A 71 5.65 11.39 17.45
C LYS A 71 5.05 12.04 18.70
N ARG A 72 3.80 11.71 19.01
CA ARG A 72 3.07 12.21 20.18
C ARG A 72 2.97 11.17 21.28
N GLU A 73 2.80 9.91 20.91
CA GLU A 73 2.60 8.82 21.86
C GLU A 73 3.23 7.54 21.31
N GLN A 74 3.72 6.72 22.22
CA GLN A 74 4.24 5.39 21.91
C GLN A 74 3.94 4.47 23.09
N THR A 75 3.35 3.32 22.79
CA THR A 75 3.03 2.29 23.78
C THR A 75 3.49 0.93 23.27
N PHE A 76 4.14 0.17 24.14
CA PHE A 76 4.50 -1.22 23.90
C PHE A 76 3.78 -2.11 24.92
N SER A 77 3.18 -3.18 24.46
CA SER A 77 2.51 -4.15 25.32
C SER A 77 2.63 -5.54 24.71
N GLY A 78 3.56 -6.35 25.21
CA GLY A 78 3.77 -7.71 24.74
C GLY A 78 4.08 -7.77 23.23
N ASN A 79 3.11 -8.27 22.47
CA ASN A 79 3.17 -8.42 21.01
C ASN A 79 2.58 -7.25 20.22
N LEU A 80 2.38 -6.10 20.87
CA LEU A 80 1.75 -4.93 20.27
C LEU A 80 2.60 -3.69 20.46
N SER A 81 2.82 -2.94 19.37
CA SER A 81 3.35 -1.57 19.40
C SER A 81 2.30 -0.62 18.84
N PHE A 82 2.07 0.47 19.53
CA PHE A 82 1.18 1.52 19.11
C PHE A 82 1.92 2.85 19.05
N TYR A 83 1.72 3.59 17.96
CA TYR A 83 2.26 4.91 17.74
C TYR A 83 1.15 5.89 17.37
N LYS A 84 1.23 7.06 17.93
CA LYS A 84 0.47 8.23 17.52
C LYS A 84 1.44 9.31 17.05
N TYR A 85 1.27 9.71 15.80
CA TYR A 85 1.99 10.82 15.19
C TYR A 85 1.02 11.93 14.83
N GLN A 86 1.55 13.09 14.53
CA GLN A 86 0.81 14.23 14.04
C GLN A 86 1.61 14.86 12.89
N ASP A 87 0.92 15.22 11.81
CA ASP A 87 1.54 15.94 10.71
C ASP A 87 1.61 17.46 10.97
N VAL A 88 2.13 18.21 9.99
CA VAL A 88 2.28 19.66 10.08
C VAL A 88 0.95 20.41 10.14
N ASP A 89 -0.13 19.81 9.64
CA ASP A 89 -1.49 20.36 9.64
C ASP A 89 -2.28 19.94 10.88
N GLY A 90 -1.66 19.21 11.79
CA GLY A 90 -2.27 18.72 13.02
C GLY A 90 -3.10 17.45 12.85
N ILE A 91 -3.03 16.79 11.68
CA ILE A 91 -3.76 15.56 11.41
C ILE A 91 -3.11 14.40 12.18
N GLU A 92 -3.92 13.66 12.90
CA GLU A 92 -3.46 12.51 13.68
C GLU A 92 -3.22 11.29 12.77
N VAL A 93 -2.08 10.64 12.96
CA VAL A 93 -1.69 9.39 12.29
C VAL A 93 -1.48 8.31 13.34
N LYS A 94 -2.27 7.27 13.30
CA LYS A 94 -2.16 6.10 14.18
C LYS A 94 -1.56 4.94 13.44
N VAL A 95 -0.52 4.35 13.99
CA VAL A 95 0.10 3.13 13.50
C VAL A 95 0.12 2.10 14.62
N THR A 96 -0.46 0.94 14.35
CA THR A 96 -0.47 -0.20 15.28
C THR A 96 0.23 -1.37 14.62
N ILE A 97 1.14 -2.02 15.32
CA ILE A 97 1.86 -3.20 14.88
C ILE A 97 1.55 -4.33 15.84
N VAL A 98 1.15 -5.48 15.32
CA VAL A 98 0.80 -6.67 16.11
C VAL A 98 1.52 -7.88 15.53
N GLU A 99 2.27 -8.59 16.37
CA GLU A 99 2.86 -9.86 16.00
C GLU A 99 1.79 -10.95 15.88
N LEU A 100 1.81 -11.71 14.79
CA LEU A 100 0.84 -12.75 14.53
C LEU A 100 1.33 -14.09 15.10
N LYS A 101 0.41 -14.88 15.66
CA LYS A 101 0.72 -16.19 16.23
C LYS A 101 1.28 -17.17 15.21
N GLU A 102 0.90 -17.01 13.94
CA GLU A 102 1.32 -17.87 12.82
C GLU A 102 2.65 -17.43 12.20
N GLY A 103 3.26 -16.39 12.73
CA GLY A 103 4.44 -15.73 12.18
C GLY A 103 4.07 -14.52 11.33
N GLY A 104 5.04 -13.60 11.18
CA GLY A 104 4.80 -12.32 10.54
C GLY A 104 4.15 -11.27 11.45
N VAL A 105 3.90 -10.12 10.90
CA VAL A 105 3.44 -8.93 11.64
C VAL A 105 2.31 -8.24 10.88
N ARG A 106 1.26 -7.87 11.58
CA ARG A 106 0.15 -7.05 11.05
C ARG A 106 0.32 -5.61 11.44
N MET A 107 0.26 -4.74 10.45
CA MET A 107 0.23 -3.29 10.65
C MET A 107 -1.16 -2.73 10.32
N LYS A 108 -1.58 -1.75 11.12
CA LYS A 108 -2.79 -0.96 10.88
C LYS A 108 -2.42 0.51 10.85
N ILE A 109 -2.88 1.23 9.84
CA ILE A 109 -2.69 2.66 9.68
C ILE A 109 -4.04 3.35 9.61
N ARG A 110 -4.23 4.40 10.40
CA ARG A 110 -5.38 5.29 10.32
C ARG A 110 -4.92 6.73 10.33
N ILE A 111 -5.32 7.51 9.34
CA ILE A 111 -4.96 8.92 9.19
C ILE A 111 -6.23 9.76 9.26
N GLY A 112 -6.26 10.69 10.21
CA GLY A 112 -7.42 11.52 10.49
C GLY A 112 -8.56 10.78 11.18
N SER A 113 -9.61 11.50 11.52
CA SER A 113 -10.77 10.97 12.26
C SER A 113 -11.58 9.97 11.44
N MET A 114 -11.77 10.23 10.16
CA MET A 114 -12.55 9.38 9.24
C MET A 114 -11.71 8.30 8.56
N GLY A 115 -10.39 8.45 8.59
CA GLY A 115 -9.44 7.64 7.83
C GLY A 115 -9.29 8.14 6.38
N ASP A 116 -8.05 8.16 5.90
CA ASP A 116 -7.70 8.52 4.54
C ASP A 116 -6.98 7.35 3.88
N LYS A 117 -7.64 6.75 2.90
CA LYS A 117 -7.11 5.56 2.20
C LYS A 117 -5.83 5.87 1.44
N GLU A 118 -5.82 6.97 0.68
CA GLU A 118 -4.70 7.33 -0.20
C GLU A 118 -3.46 7.68 0.62
N SER A 119 -3.60 8.52 1.62
CA SER A 119 -2.50 8.89 2.52
C SER A 119 -2.00 7.69 3.34
N SER A 120 -2.89 6.79 3.78
CA SER A 120 -2.52 5.56 4.49
C SER A 120 -1.74 4.62 3.59
N GLN A 121 -2.11 4.51 2.32
CA GLN A 121 -1.39 3.69 1.34
C GLN A 121 -0.01 4.27 1.01
N LYS A 122 0.10 5.59 0.85
CA LYS A 122 1.39 6.26 0.66
C LYS A 122 2.34 6.00 1.83
N LEU A 123 1.83 6.08 3.05
CA LEU A 123 2.63 5.78 4.24
C LEU A 123 3.03 4.30 4.30
N LEU A 124 2.13 3.38 3.95
CA LEU A 124 2.44 1.95 3.85
C LEU A 124 3.60 1.69 2.90
N LEU A 125 3.56 2.27 1.69
CA LEU A 125 4.62 2.11 0.70
C LEU A 125 5.96 2.69 1.20
N ALA A 126 5.94 3.83 1.86
CA ALA A 126 7.13 4.40 2.47
C ALA A 126 7.73 3.49 3.55
N ILE A 127 6.89 2.85 4.36
CA ILE A 127 7.32 1.89 5.38
C ILE A 127 7.90 0.62 4.72
N ASP A 128 7.29 0.13 3.66
CA ASP A 128 7.81 -1.04 2.93
C ASP A 128 9.17 -0.76 2.28
N ASP A 129 9.36 0.43 1.72
CA ASP A 129 10.64 0.85 1.17
C ASP A 129 11.73 0.92 2.25
N GLU A 130 11.42 1.46 3.43
CA GLU A 130 12.34 1.44 4.58
C GLU A 130 12.65 0.01 5.04
N LEU A 131 11.66 -0.86 5.08
CA LEU A 131 11.84 -2.25 5.45
C LEU A 131 12.78 -2.97 4.48
N ARG A 132 12.64 -2.74 3.18
CA ARG A 132 13.56 -3.28 2.15
C ARG A 132 14.98 -2.81 2.38
N LEU A 133 15.19 -1.51 2.64
CA LEU A 133 16.50 -0.97 2.93
C LEU A 133 17.15 -1.63 4.16
N LEU A 134 16.37 -1.87 5.20
CA LEU A 134 16.86 -2.53 6.43
C LEU A 134 17.23 -4.00 6.20
N VAL A 135 16.54 -4.68 5.30
CA VAL A 135 16.81 -6.10 4.98
C VAL A 135 17.99 -6.23 4.01
N THR A 136 18.14 -5.30 3.06
CA THR A 136 19.18 -5.36 2.02
C THR A 136 20.51 -4.77 2.45
N THR A 137 20.52 -3.91 3.47
CA THR A 137 21.78 -3.37 4.03
C THR A 137 22.31 -4.38 5.04
N PRO A 138 23.38 -5.16 4.73
CA PRO A 138 24.01 -5.99 5.73
C PRO A 138 24.48 -5.06 6.84
N ALA A 139 24.16 -5.42 8.08
CA ALA A 139 24.67 -4.70 9.23
C ALA A 139 26.17 -4.54 9.04
N ALA A 140 26.62 -3.31 8.86
CA ALA A 140 28.04 -2.99 8.88
C ALA A 140 28.55 -3.39 10.27
N MET A 141 29.23 -4.54 10.29
CA MET A 141 29.97 -4.99 11.47
C MET A 141 31.19 -4.10 11.67
#